data_68eaf56be2c1b7139fe5e47c6a6107e3
#
_entry.id   68eaf56be2c1b7139fe5e47c6a6107e3
#
_cell.length_a   1.000
_cell.length_b   1.000
_cell.length_c   1.000
_cell.angle_alpha   90.00
_cell.angle_beta   90.00
_cell.angle_gamma   90.00
#
_symmetry.space_group_name_H-M   'P 1'
#
loop_
_entity.id
_entity.type
_entity.pdbx_description
1 polymer ?
#
loop_
_entity_poly.entity_id
_entity_poly.type
_entity_poly.pdbx_seq_one_letter_code
_entity_poly.pdbx_strand_id
1 'polypeptide(L)'
;MRILHLSDTHGLHHQIHDLPEADVIVHSGDISHSGTESEVLDFMNWFIGLPYPYKIFVTGNHDLCLWDAETIEDLPANVHFLQDCGCEIGGVKFFGLAYNHPEELIPDDTDIVVTHEPPVMILDKSAGTHWGNAPLKNRVKEIKPRYHLFGHAHESFGTLKEDCTVFSNASLLNDKNKLIRKPRLFHLE
;
A
#
# COMPACT_ATOMS: atom_id res chain seq x y z
N MET A 1 -16.93 3.88 -5.56
CA MET A 1 -15.59 3.55 -6.10
C MET A 1 -15.16 2.17 -5.59
N ARG A 2 -14.65 1.29 -6.46
CA ARG A 2 -14.09 -0.03 -6.07
C ARG A 2 -12.56 0.10 -5.99
N ILE A 3 -11.98 -0.35 -4.88
CA ILE A 3 -10.54 -0.27 -4.62
C ILE A 3 -10.02 -1.68 -4.40
N LEU A 4 -9.07 -2.11 -5.23
CA LEU A 4 -8.35 -3.37 -5.06
C LEU A 4 -7.03 -3.10 -4.36
N HIS A 5 -6.81 -3.70 -3.20
CA HIS A 5 -5.63 -3.51 -2.38
C HIS A 5 -4.78 -4.79 -2.31
N LEU A 6 -3.49 -4.63 -2.55
CA LEU A 6 -2.46 -5.67 -2.40
C LEU A 6 -1.16 -5.06 -1.89
N SER A 7 -0.29 -5.89 -1.34
CA SER A 7 1.01 -5.53 -0.79
C SER A 7 1.97 -6.72 -0.77
N ASP A 8 3.26 -6.44 -0.58
CA ASP A 8 4.28 -7.46 -0.31
C ASP A 8 4.30 -8.55 -1.38
N THR A 9 4.51 -8.15 -2.63
CA THR A 9 4.63 -9.07 -3.75
C THR A 9 6.04 -9.60 -3.94
N HIS A 10 7.07 -8.87 -3.48
CA HIS A 10 8.49 -9.25 -3.49
C HIS A 10 8.92 -9.93 -4.81
N GLY A 11 8.56 -9.32 -5.96
CA GLY A 11 8.86 -9.84 -7.29
C GLY A 11 8.00 -11.01 -7.76
N LEU A 12 7.04 -11.50 -6.96
CA LEU A 12 6.14 -12.61 -7.34
C LEU A 12 4.85 -12.13 -8.02
N HIS A 13 4.76 -10.88 -8.43
CA HIS A 13 3.56 -10.27 -9.00
C HIS A 13 3.06 -10.99 -10.27
N HIS A 14 3.93 -11.58 -11.08
CA HIS A 14 3.55 -12.38 -12.24
C HIS A 14 2.79 -13.68 -11.90
N GLN A 15 2.81 -14.12 -10.64
CA GLN A 15 2.06 -15.28 -10.17
C GLN A 15 0.65 -14.92 -9.70
N ILE A 16 0.31 -13.63 -9.68
CA ILE A 16 -1.03 -13.18 -9.28
C ILE A 16 -1.96 -13.26 -10.48
N HIS A 17 -2.95 -14.13 -10.39
CA HIS A 17 -3.95 -14.34 -11.43
C HIS A 17 -5.36 -13.98 -10.92
N ASP A 18 -6.31 -13.85 -11.84
CA ASP A 18 -7.73 -13.65 -11.53
C ASP A 18 -8.01 -12.42 -10.65
N LEU A 19 -7.34 -11.30 -10.96
CA LEU A 19 -7.57 -10.03 -10.29
C LEU A 19 -8.99 -9.51 -10.60
N PRO A 20 -9.81 -9.19 -9.57
CA PRO A 20 -11.15 -8.68 -9.79
C PRO A 20 -11.14 -7.28 -10.39
N GLU A 21 -12.22 -6.90 -11.08
CA GLU A 21 -12.41 -5.55 -11.57
C GLU A 21 -12.49 -4.53 -10.41
N ALA A 22 -11.79 -3.40 -10.58
CA ALA A 22 -11.83 -2.26 -9.68
C ALA A 22 -11.61 -0.94 -10.44
N ASP A 23 -11.94 0.17 -9.82
CA ASP A 23 -11.71 1.50 -10.37
C ASP A 23 -10.28 1.97 -10.08
N VAL A 24 -9.75 1.56 -8.92
CA VAL A 24 -8.38 1.84 -8.46
C VAL A 24 -7.74 0.55 -7.97
N ILE A 25 -6.49 0.29 -8.36
CA ILE A 25 -5.64 -0.71 -7.73
C ILE A 25 -4.56 -0.01 -6.89
N VAL A 26 -4.37 -0.44 -5.65
CA VAL A 26 -3.39 0.12 -4.71
C VAL A 26 -2.41 -0.96 -4.30
N HIS A 27 -1.11 -0.70 -4.47
CA HIS A 27 -0.04 -1.55 -3.94
C HIS A 27 0.69 -0.81 -2.80
N SER A 28 0.63 -1.35 -1.59
CA SER A 28 1.15 -0.69 -0.40
C SER A 28 2.58 -1.13 -0.01
N GLY A 29 3.47 -1.22 -0.99
CA GLY A 29 4.91 -1.41 -0.78
C GLY A 29 5.40 -2.84 -0.84
N ASP A 30 6.73 -2.99 -0.80
CA ASP A 30 7.46 -4.24 -1.00
C ASP A 30 7.10 -4.89 -2.36
N ILE A 31 7.28 -4.09 -3.42
CA ILE A 31 7.12 -4.51 -4.81
C ILE A 31 8.26 -5.43 -5.24
N SER A 32 9.47 -5.19 -4.72
CA SER A 32 10.71 -5.91 -5.00
C SER A 32 11.15 -6.79 -3.82
N HIS A 33 12.07 -7.70 -4.07
CA HIS A 33 12.68 -8.53 -3.02
C HIS A 33 13.99 -7.93 -2.50
N SER A 34 14.83 -7.45 -3.40
CA SER A 34 16.17 -6.94 -3.08
C SER A 34 16.34 -5.44 -3.37
N GLY A 35 15.31 -4.77 -3.88
CA GLY A 35 15.32 -3.34 -4.16
C GLY A 35 16.17 -2.93 -5.35
N THR A 36 16.41 -3.84 -6.29
CA THR A 36 17.18 -3.54 -7.51
C THR A 36 16.33 -2.82 -8.54
N GLU A 37 16.96 -1.97 -9.37
CA GLU A 37 16.28 -1.30 -10.49
C GLU A 37 15.57 -2.28 -11.42
N SER A 38 16.20 -3.43 -11.70
CA SER A 38 15.61 -4.45 -12.59
C SER A 38 14.34 -5.07 -12.01
N GLU A 39 14.27 -5.30 -10.69
CA GLU A 39 13.05 -5.78 -10.03
C GLU A 39 11.94 -4.74 -10.06
N VAL A 40 12.29 -3.47 -9.82
CA VAL A 40 11.34 -2.36 -9.89
C VAL A 40 10.82 -2.18 -11.32
N LEU A 41 11.68 -2.20 -12.34
CA LEU A 41 11.27 -2.11 -13.74
C LEU A 41 10.36 -3.28 -14.16
N ASP A 42 10.64 -4.49 -13.69
CA ASP A 42 9.79 -5.66 -13.93
C ASP A 42 8.40 -5.49 -13.33
N PHE A 43 8.33 -5.04 -12.06
CA PHE A 43 7.06 -4.70 -11.42
C PHE A 43 6.31 -3.58 -12.16
N MET A 44 7.00 -2.50 -12.53
CA MET A 44 6.40 -1.36 -13.22
C MET A 44 5.79 -1.77 -14.56
N ASN A 45 6.49 -2.59 -15.35
CA ASN A 45 5.96 -3.11 -16.60
C ASN A 45 4.68 -3.92 -16.40
N TRP A 46 4.66 -4.78 -15.39
CA TRP A 46 3.48 -5.55 -15.03
C TRP A 46 2.35 -4.63 -14.55
N PHE A 47 2.62 -3.73 -13.59
CA PHE A 47 1.62 -2.89 -12.94
C PHE A 47 0.97 -1.89 -13.90
N ILE A 48 1.77 -1.26 -14.76
CA ILE A 48 1.29 -0.35 -15.83
C ILE A 48 0.39 -1.10 -16.80
N GLY A 49 0.74 -2.34 -17.15
CA GLY A 49 -0.02 -3.18 -18.09
C GLY A 49 -1.37 -3.70 -17.55
N LEU A 50 -1.64 -3.57 -16.24
CA LEU A 50 -2.90 -4.02 -15.67
C LEU A 50 -4.09 -3.15 -16.16
N PRO A 51 -5.30 -3.75 -16.38
CA PRO A 51 -6.44 -3.05 -16.98
C PRO A 51 -7.25 -2.22 -15.96
N TYR A 52 -6.58 -1.49 -15.05
CA TYR A 52 -7.26 -0.63 -14.09
C TYR A 52 -7.22 0.82 -14.53
N PRO A 53 -8.36 1.56 -14.39
CA PRO A 53 -8.42 2.99 -14.69
C PRO A 53 -7.36 3.81 -13.96
N TYR A 54 -7.16 3.52 -12.67
CA TYR A 54 -6.15 4.19 -11.85
C TYR A 54 -5.32 3.18 -11.07
N LYS A 55 -4.05 3.51 -10.87
CA LYS A 55 -3.06 2.67 -10.22
C LYS A 55 -2.26 3.52 -9.24
N ILE A 56 -2.18 3.08 -7.99
CA ILE A 56 -1.43 3.75 -6.93
C ILE A 56 -0.44 2.78 -6.33
N PHE A 57 0.78 3.23 -6.07
CA PHE A 57 1.74 2.45 -5.27
C PHE A 57 2.60 3.36 -4.40
N VAL A 58 3.07 2.79 -3.29
CA VAL A 58 4.05 3.37 -2.36
C VAL A 58 5.25 2.43 -2.26
N THR A 59 6.35 2.91 -1.70
CA THR A 59 7.52 2.07 -1.39
C THR A 59 7.34 1.30 -0.08
N GLY A 60 7.97 0.13 0.01
CA GLY A 60 8.22 -0.58 1.26
C GLY A 60 9.70 -0.59 1.63
N ASN A 61 10.03 -1.32 2.70
CA ASN A 61 11.40 -1.40 3.18
C ASN A 61 12.34 -2.22 2.28
N HIS A 62 11.81 -3.02 1.37
CA HIS A 62 12.60 -3.75 0.37
C HIS A 62 12.84 -2.97 -0.92
N ASP A 63 12.18 -1.84 -1.14
CA ASP A 63 12.23 -1.11 -2.41
C ASP A 63 13.36 -0.06 -2.43
N LEU A 64 14.59 -0.50 -2.12
CA LEU A 64 15.74 0.34 -1.79
C LEU A 64 16.09 1.39 -2.85
N CYS A 65 16.01 1.05 -4.14
CA CYS A 65 16.35 1.99 -5.21
C CYS A 65 15.32 3.13 -5.38
N LEU A 66 14.17 3.05 -4.71
CA LEU A 66 13.12 4.08 -4.73
C LEU A 66 13.06 4.93 -3.45
N TRP A 67 13.85 4.63 -2.41
CA TRP A 67 13.72 5.31 -1.12
C TRP A 67 13.91 6.83 -1.17
N ASP A 68 14.87 7.29 -1.98
CA ASP A 68 15.16 8.72 -2.14
C ASP A 68 14.48 9.32 -3.40
N ALA A 69 13.59 8.55 -4.06
CA ALA A 69 12.93 9.02 -5.27
C ALA A 69 11.68 9.82 -4.92
N GLU A 70 11.70 11.13 -5.15
CA GLU A 70 10.50 11.98 -5.01
C GLU A 70 9.46 11.70 -6.12
N THR A 71 9.94 11.37 -7.32
CA THR A 71 9.12 11.12 -8.51
C THR A 71 9.74 10.04 -9.38
N ILE A 72 8.92 9.41 -10.21
CA ILE A 72 9.39 8.51 -11.29
C ILE A 72 8.99 9.16 -12.61
N GLU A 73 9.99 9.40 -13.47
CA GLU A 73 9.76 10.00 -14.79
C GLU A 73 8.97 9.06 -15.72
N ASP A 74 8.27 9.63 -16.70
CA ASP A 74 7.54 8.92 -17.75
C ASP A 74 6.43 7.96 -17.27
N LEU A 75 5.93 8.10 -16.03
CA LEU A 75 4.75 7.37 -15.59
C LEU A 75 3.52 7.79 -16.40
N PRO A 76 2.68 6.84 -16.85
CA PRO A 76 1.37 7.15 -17.42
C PRO A 76 0.54 8.00 -16.45
N ALA A 77 -0.25 8.95 -16.95
CA ALA A 77 -1.04 9.88 -16.13
C ALA A 77 -2.01 9.23 -15.14
N ASN A 78 -2.33 7.95 -15.33
CA ASN A 78 -3.21 7.17 -14.46
C ASN A 78 -2.44 6.26 -13.48
N VAL A 79 -1.11 6.40 -13.39
CA VAL A 79 -0.25 5.67 -12.46
C VAL A 79 0.39 6.67 -11.51
N HIS A 80 0.12 6.53 -10.22
CA HIS A 80 0.55 7.43 -9.18
C HIS A 80 1.53 6.73 -8.25
N PHE A 81 2.77 7.17 -8.25
CA PHE A 81 3.77 6.87 -7.23
C PHE A 81 3.60 7.89 -6.11
N LEU A 82 3.18 7.44 -4.94
CA LEU A 82 2.95 8.33 -3.81
C LEU A 82 4.08 8.17 -2.79
N GLN A 83 4.94 9.19 -2.73
CA GLN A 83 6.03 9.30 -1.78
C GLN A 83 5.90 10.66 -1.08
N ASP A 84 5.31 10.68 0.12
CA ASP A 84 4.95 11.89 0.90
C ASP A 84 4.09 12.88 0.10
N CYS A 85 3.27 12.35 -0.77
CA CYS A 85 2.39 13.16 -1.60
C CYS A 85 1.03 12.49 -1.78
N GLY A 86 0.07 13.24 -2.32
CA GLY A 86 -1.28 12.76 -2.55
C GLY A 86 -1.73 12.90 -3.99
N CYS A 87 -2.84 12.22 -4.29
CA CYS A 87 -3.61 12.41 -5.51
C CYS A 87 -5.11 12.38 -5.20
N GLU A 88 -5.92 12.95 -6.09
CA GLU A 88 -7.36 12.91 -6.00
C GLU A 88 -7.94 12.15 -7.18
N ILE A 89 -8.76 11.14 -6.92
CA ILE A 89 -9.41 10.31 -7.93
C ILE A 89 -10.91 10.29 -7.65
N GLY A 90 -11.70 10.87 -8.54
CA GLY A 90 -13.16 10.88 -8.41
C GLY A 90 -13.67 11.55 -7.12
N GLY A 91 -12.99 12.60 -6.64
CA GLY A 91 -13.31 13.31 -5.41
C GLY A 91 -12.83 12.60 -4.13
N VAL A 92 -12.04 11.53 -4.22
CA VAL A 92 -11.44 10.80 -3.09
C VAL A 92 -9.95 11.16 -3.01
N LYS A 93 -9.51 11.61 -1.84
CA LYS A 93 -8.13 12.03 -1.59
C LYS A 93 -7.31 10.88 -1.03
N PHE A 94 -6.31 10.46 -1.79
CA PHE A 94 -5.31 9.48 -1.37
C PHE A 94 -4.03 10.19 -0.95
N PHE A 95 -3.38 9.71 0.09
CA PHE A 95 -2.04 10.14 0.48
C PHE A 95 -1.16 8.94 0.76
N GLY A 96 0.02 8.89 0.12
CA GLY A 96 1.05 7.89 0.35
C GLY A 96 2.16 8.45 1.23
N LEU A 97 2.40 7.83 2.37
CA LEU A 97 3.53 8.14 3.22
C LEU A 97 4.68 7.18 2.91
N ALA A 98 5.86 7.73 2.67
CA ALA A 98 7.08 6.96 2.47
C ALA A 98 7.46 6.14 3.71
N TYR A 99 8.16 5.03 3.50
CA TYR A 99 8.61 4.16 4.58
C TYR A 99 9.50 4.92 5.58
N ASN A 100 9.15 4.85 6.88
CA ASN A 100 9.87 5.50 7.98
C ASN A 100 9.95 7.05 7.88
N HIS A 101 8.99 7.69 7.20
CA HIS A 101 8.87 9.15 7.15
C HIS A 101 7.89 9.69 8.20
N PRO A 102 7.97 11.01 8.52
CA PRO A 102 7.14 11.60 9.57
C PRO A 102 5.65 11.60 9.21
N GLU A 103 4.83 11.06 10.07
CA GLU A 103 3.39 10.94 9.89
C GLU A 103 2.63 12.27 9.88
N GLU A 104 3.24 13.35 10.38
CA GLU A 104 2.69 14.71 10.31
C GLU A 104 2.55 15.21 8.87
N LEU A 105 3.25 14.60 7.91
CA LEU A 105 3.12 14.91 6.49
C LEU A 105 1.72 14.56 5.93
N ILE A 106 0.99 13.62 6.57
CA ILE A 106 -0.34 13.22 6.10
C ILE A 106 -1.33 14.38 6.34
N PRO A 107 -1.99 14.94 5.29
CA PRO A 107 -2.95 16.02 5.46
C PRO A 107 -4.20 15.62 6.26
N ASP A 108 -4.81 16.59 6.96
CA ASP A 108 -6.01 16.35 7.81
C ASP A 108 -7.22 15.88 7.02
N ASP A 109 -7.34 16.27 5.76
CA ASP A 109 -8.47 16.00 4.88
C ASP A 109 -8.27 14.78 3.96
N THR A 110 -7.36 13.87 4.34
CA THR A 110 -7.09 12.64 3.60
C THR A 110 -8.20 11.62 3.82
N ASP A 111 -8.80 11.11 2.74
CA ASP A 111 -9.82 10.05 2.78
C ASP A 111 -9.19 8.66 2.93
N ILE A 112 -8.08 8.41 2.23
CA ILE A 112 -7.40 7.11 2.19
C ILE A 112 -5.91 7.31 2.40
N VAL A 113 -5.41 6.78 3.50
CA VAL A 113 -3.97 6.72 3.80
C VAL A 113 -3.40 5.42 3.26
N VAL A 114 -2.28 5.52 2.55
CA VAL A 114 -1.51 4.37 2.06
C VAL A 114 -0.11 4.43 2.66
N THR A 115 0.27 3.43 3.42
CA THR A 115 1.62 3.30 3.99
C THR A 115 2.13 1.88 3.73
N HIS A 116 3.41 1.64 3.89
CA HIS A 116 3.86 0.25 3.97
C HIS A 116 3.76 -0.28 5.39
N GLU A 117 4.22 0.50 6.38
CA GLU A 117 4.14 0.13 7.79
C GLU A 117 2.70 0.12 8.32
N PRO A 118 2.36 -0.86 9.17
CA PRO A 118 1.10 -0.85 9.93
C PRO A 118 1.15 0.15 11.09
N PRO A 119 0.02 0.68 11.54
CA PRO A 119 -0.07 1.35 12.84
C PRO A 119 0.03 0.33 13.98
N VAL A 120 0.69 0.70 15.08
CA VAL A 120 0.93 -0.21 16.21
C VAL A 120 -0.36 -0.80 16.77
N MET A 121 -0.37 -2.09 17.09
CA MET A 121 -1.51 -2.87 17.62
C MET A 121 -2.67 -3.04 16.64
N ILE A 122 -2.47 -2.74 15.35
CA ILE A 122 -3.49 -2.91 14.31
C ILE A 122 -2.90 -3.73 13.15
N LEU A 123 -3.21 -5.02 13.09
CA LEU A 123 -2.74 -5.93 12.04
C LEU A 123 -1.21 -5.84 11.79
N ASP A 124 -0.44 -5.71 12.87
CA ASP A 124 0.98 -5.40 12.86
C ASP A 124 1.86 -6.49 13.49
N LYS A 125 1.26 -7.65 13.82
CA LYS A 125 1.93 -8.71 14.54
C LYS A 125 2.67 -9.64 13.59
N SER A 126 3.96 -9.87 13.86
CA SER A 126 4.79 -10.86 13.18
C SER A 126 5.70 -11.55 14.19
N ALA A 127 5.87 -12.88 14.11
CA ALA A 127 6.62 -13.70 15.04
C ALA A 127 6.25 -13.44 16.53
N GLY A 128 4.97 -13.17 16.79
CA GLY A 128 4.46 -12.90 18.14
C GLY A 128 4.71 -11.47 18.66
N THR A 129 5.43 -10.62 17.92
CA THR A 129 5.78 -9.23 18.30
C THR A 129 4.99 -8.22 17.47
N HIS A 130 4.65 -7.08 18.07
CA HIS A 130 4.06 -5.94 17.38
C HIS A 130 5.17 -5.07 16.77
N TRP A 131 5.08 -4.80 15.47
CA TRP A 131 6.07 -4.06 14.69
C TRP A 131 5.56 -2.72 14.17
N GLY A 132 4.31 -2.38 14.50
CA GLY A 132 3.67 -1.19 13.98
C GLY A 132 4.20 0.11 14.56
N ASN A 133 3.94 1.18 13.82
CA ASN A 133 4.36 2.54 14.10
C ASN A 133 3.35 3.23 15.04
N ALA A 134 3.79 3.68 16.23
CA ALA A 134 2.93 4.30 17.23
C ALA A 134 2.54 5.76 16.88
N PRO A 135 3.44 6.63 16.43
CA PRO A 135 3.12 7.93 15.87
C PRO A 135 2.08 7.85 14.73
N LEU A 136 2.27 6.95 13.75
CA LEU A 136 1.31 6.73 12.67
C LEU A 136 -0.10 6.37 13.18
N LYS A 137 -0.21 5.54 14.22
CA LYS A 137 -1.49 5.24 14.85
C LYS A 137 -2.17 6.49 15.40
N ASN A 138 -1.41 7.35 16.07
CA ASN A 138 -1.95 8.58 16.63
C ASN A 138 -2.44 9.52 15.53
N ARG A 139 -1.64 9.68 14.46
CA ARG A 139 -2.02 10.52 13.32
C ARG A 139 -3.29 10.01 12.62
N VAL A 140 -3.37 8.71 12.34
CA VAL A 140 -4.58 8.10 11.74
C VAL A 140 -5.81 8.27 12.64
N LYS A 141 -5.67 8.17 13.96
CA LYS A 141 -6.77 8.45 14.90
C LYS A 141 -7.22 9.91 14.93
N GLU A 142 -6.30 10.84 14.70
CA GLU A 142 -6.57 12.27 14.63
C GLU A 142 -7.38 12.62 13.37
N ILE A 143 -6.85 12.23 12.18
CA ILE A 143 -7.44 12.58 10.88
C ILE A 143 -8.65 11.73 10.50
N LYS A 144 -8.77 10.51 11.07
CA LYS A 144 -9.89 9.59 10.86
C LYS A 144 -10.21 9.31 9.39
N PRO A 145 -9.26 8.82 8.61
CA PRO A 145 -9.49 8.51 7.22
C PRO A 145 -10.53 7.39 7.09
N ARG A 146 -11.18 7.27 5.95
CA ARG A 146 -12.13 6.17 5.66
C ARG A 146 -11.40 4.82 5.58
N TYR A 147 -10.20 4.81 4.99
CA TYR A 147 -9.34 3.63 4.90
C TYR A 147 -7.89 3.96 5.23
N HIS A 148 -7.22 3.00 5.85
CA HIS A 148 -5.78 2.94 5.96
C HIS A 148 -5.29 1.60 5.38
N LEU A 149 -4.58 1.66 4.26
CA LEU A 149 -4.12 0.53 3.47
C LEU A 149 -2.62 0.34 3.68
N PHE A 150 -2.19 -0.87 4.08
CA PHE A 150 -0.79 -1.16 4.40
C PHE A 150 -0.45 -2.65 4.22
N GLY A 151 0.82 -3.03 4.48
CA GLY A 151 1.33 -4.39 4.39
C GLY A 151 2.30 -4.74 5.50
N HIS A 152 3.52 -5.13 5.12
CA HIS A 152 4.69 -5.36 5.96
C HIS A 152 4.58 -6.56 6.92
N ALA A 153 3.60 -6.57 7.80
CA ALA A 153 3.40 -7.65 8.76
C ALA A 153 2.69 -8.86 8.11
N HIS A 154 3.46 -9.71 7.43
CA HIS A 154 2.93 -10.81 6.61
C HIS A 154 1.96 -11.71 7.37
N GLU A 155 2.20 -12.03 8.66
CA GLU A 155 1.33 -12.90 9.45
C GLU A 155 0.00 -12.25 9.83
N SER A 156 -0.10 -10.92 9.70
CA SER A 156 -1.27 -10.13 10.11
C SER A 156 -2.20 -9.74 8.95
N PHE A 157 -2.11 -10.44 7.82
CA PHE A 157 -3.05 -10.25 6.72
C PHE A 157 -4.50 -10.24 7.20
N GLY A 158 -5.22 -9.16 6.92
CA GLY A 158 -6.57 -9.04 7.44
C GLY A 158 -7.20 -7.67 7.20
N THR A 159 -8.40 -7.51 7.73
CA THR A 159 -9.15 -6.26 7.75
C THR A 159 -9.72 -6.07 9.15
N LEU A 160 -9.60 -4.86 9.67
CA LEU A 160 -10.15 -4.44 10.95
C LEU A 160 -10.87 -3.11 10.79
N LYS A 161 -12.04 -2.95 11.39
CA LYS A 161 -12.71 -1.66 11.51
C LYS A 161 -12.60 -1.17 12.95
N GLU A 162 -12.01 0.01 13.14
CA GLU A 162 -11.97 0.72 14.41
C GLU A 162 -12.53 2.13 14.18
N ASP A 163 -13.56 2.50 14.92
CA ASP A 163 -14.33 3.75 14.75
C ASP A 163 -14.85 3.91 13.30
N CYS A 164 -14.43 4.96 12.61
CA CYS A 164 -14.81 5.23 11.21
C CYS A 164 -13.79 4.72 10.19
N THR A 165 -12.62 4.25 10.63
CA THR A 165 -11.53 3.81 9.74
C THR A 165 -11.54 2.29 9.54
N VAL A 166 -11.42 1.88 8.28
CA VAL A 166 -11.16 0.48 7.91
C VAL A 166 -9.68 0.32 7.65
N PHE A 167 -9.03 -0.51 8.44
CA PHE A 167 -7.62 -0.89 8.31
C PHE A 167 -7.49 -2.15 7.47
N SER A 168 -6.56 -2.17 6.54
CA SER A 168 -6.29 -3.33 5.69
C SER A 168 -4.80 -3.62 5.62
N ASN A 169 -4.39 -4.77 6.15
CA ASN A 169 -3.10 -5.38 5.83
C ASN A 169 -3.33 -6.36 4.68
N ALA A 170 -2.78 -6.06 3.50
CA ALA A 170 -2.95 -6.87 2.29
C ALA A 170 -1.67 -7.57 1.84
N SER A 171 -0.77 -7.90 2.76
CA SER A 171 0.44 -8.71 2.48
C SER A 171 0.08 -10.04 1.85
N LEU A 172 0.40 -10.23 0.58
CA LEU A 172 0.02 -11.45 -0.16
C LEU A 172 0.88 -12.66 0.20
N LEU A 173 2.09 -12.42 0.68
CA LEU A 173 3.00 -13.49 1.07
C LEU A 173 2.80 -13.87 2.55
N ASN A 174 3.19 -15.10 2.87
CA ASN A 174 3.33 -15.54 4.26
C ASN A 174 4.77 -15.30 4.78
N ASP A 175 5.03 -15.72 6.03
CA ASP A 175 6.34 -15.70 6.71
C ASP A 175 7.46 -16.47 5.97
N LYS A 176 7.10 -17.33 5.02
CA LYS A 176 8.01 -18.12 4.18
C LYS A 176 8.12 -17.57 2.76
N ASN A 177 7.73 -16.33 2.54
CA ASN A 177 7.71 -15.67 1.23
C ASN A 177 6.97 -16.48 0.15
N LYS A 178 5.89 -17.17 0.52
CA LYS A 178 5.02 -17.86 -0.42
C LYS A 178 3.75 -17.07 -0.67
N LEU A 179 3.39 -16.90 -1.93
CA LEU A 179 2.14 -16.28 -2.35
C LEU A 179 0.98 -17.24 -2.02
N ILE A 180 0.20 -16.90 -0.98
CA ILE A 180 -0.89 -17.75 -0.48
C ILE A 180 -2.21 -17.01 -0.30
N ARG A 181 -2.23 -15.70 -0.53
CA ARG A 181 -3.41 -14.85 -0.30
C ARG A 181 -3.80 -14.13 -1.58
N LYS A 182 -5.04 -13.63 -1.59
CA LYS A 182 -5.60 -12.85 -2.69
C LYS A 182 -5.73 -11.38 -2.27
N PRO A 183 -5.63 -10.43 -3.21
CA PRO A 183 -5.91 -9.02 -2.97
C PRO A 183 -7.29 -8.78 -2.34
N ARG A 184 -7.44 -7.66 -1.65
CA ARG A 184 -8.66 -7.23 -0.98
C ARG A 184 -9.43 -6.24 -1.83
N LEU A 185 -10.72 -6.49 -2.06
CA LEU A 185 -11.61 -5.58 -2.78
C LEU A 185 -12.50 -4.82 -1.78
N PHE A 186 -12.50 -3.50 -1.86
CA PHE A 186 -13.32 -2.59 -1.06
C PHE A 186 -14.29 -1.81 -1.94
N HIS A 187 -15.45 -1.48 -1.38
CA HIS A 187 -16.45 -0.63 -1.99
C HIS A 187 -16.59 0.65 -1.16
N LEU A 188 -16.15 1.76 -1.74
CA LEU A 188 -16.26 3.08 -1.17
C LEU A 188 -17.58 3.70 -1.65
N GLU A 189 -18.51 3.92 -0.73
CA GLU A 189 -19.80 4.60 -0.96
C GLU A 189 -19.64 6.12 -0.98
#